data_d43db467c25c6f9bdc206b6533585425
#
_entry.id   d43db467c25c6f9bdc206b6533585425
#
_cell.length_a   1.000
_cell.length_b   1.000
_cell.length_c   1.000
_cell.angle_alpha   90.00
_cell.angle_beta   90.00
_cell.angle_gamma   90.00
#
_symmetry.space_group_name_H-M   'P 1'
#
loop_
_entity.id
_entity.type
_entity.pdbx_description
1 polymer ?
#
loop_
_entity_poly.entity_id
_entity_poly.type
_entity_poly.pdbx_seq_one_letter_code
_entity_poly.pdbx_strand_id
1 'polypeptide(L)'
;MQNKKKILKKYNFILLDLDGVIFDSKDNMRVSWNLCTKKFGLSQSFKDYFKYLGLPFNKILDNLKIKKNRDKIKNYYQKVSKKNLNKIIIYETVKNTLNKFKKKKIKFSIVTSKNKKR
;
A
#
# COMPACT_ATOMS: atom_id res chain seq x y z
N MET A 1 -12.71 -13.75 23.04
CA MET A 1 -13.74 -13.81 21.98
C MET A 1 -14.93 -12.88 22.18
N GLN A 2 -15.39 -12.65 23.38
CA GLN A 2 -16.50 -11.71 23.65
C GLN A 2 -16.19 -10.24 23.32
N ASN A 3 -14.95 -9.78 23.44
CA ASN A 3 -14.54 -8.41 23.16
C ASN A 3 -14.60 -8.02 21.66
N LYS A 4 -14.34 -8.95 20.73
CA LYS A 4 -14.41 -8.66 19.28
C LYS A 4 -15.85 -8.44 18.77
N LYS A 5 -16.84 -9.13 19.33
CA LYS A 5 -18.26 -8.92 18.99
C LYS A 5 -18.80 -7.58 19.50
N LYS A 6 -18.27 -7.11 20.63
CA LYS A 6 -18.71 -5.85 21.27
C LYS A 6 -18.19 -4.61 20.53
N ILE A 7 -16.96 -4.68 19.96
CA ILE A 7 -16.34 -3.59 19.21
C ILE A 7 -17.11 -3.32 17.90
N LEU A 8 -17.50 -4.35 17.15
CA LEU A 8 -18.23 -4.18 15.89
C LEU A 8 -19.65 -3.62 16.04
N LYS A 9 -20.27 -3.73 17.22
CA LYS A 9 -21.58 -3.11 17.52
C LYS A 9 -21.48 -1.60 17.76
N LYS A 10 -20.30 -1.08 18.07
CA LYS A 10 -20.08 0.33 18.45
C LYS A 10 -19.87 1.25 17.24
N TYR A 11 -19.43 0.70 16.09
CA TYR A 11 -19.07 1.49 14.92
C TYR A 11 -19.94 1.13 13.72
N ASN A 12 -20.51 2.15 13.09
CA ASN A 12 -21.35 2.00 11.90
C ASN A 12 -20.57 2.25 10.59
N PHE A 13 -19.34 2.72 10.71
CA PHE A 13 -18.48 3.09 9.59
C PHE A 13 -17.01 2.76 9.89
N ILE A 14 -16.32 2.16 8.92
CA ILE A 14 -14.93 1.75 9.04
C ILE A 14 -14.13 2.33 7.89
N LEU A 15 -12.98 2.92 8.19
CA LEU A 15 -11.97 3.31 7.21
C LEU A 15 -10.91 2.23 7.14
N LEU A 16 -10.61 1.77 5.94
CA LEU A 16 -9.61 0.72 5.67
C LEU A 16 -8.47 1.30 4.84
N ASP A 17 -7.24 1.06 5.27
CA ASP A 17 -6.07 1.27 4.42
C ASP A 17 -5.97 0.15 3.37
N LEU A 18 -5.28 0.42 2.27
CA LEU A 18 -5.18 -0.49 1.13
C LEU A 18 -3.96 -1.41 1.27
N ASP A 19 -2.76 -0.82 1.27
CA ASP A 19 -1.51 -1.57 1.30
C ASP A 19 -1.19 -2.11 2.69
N GLY A 20 -0.96 -3.42 2.78
CA GLY A 20 -0.70 -4.10 4.05
C GLY A 20 -1.95 -4.34 4.90
N VAL A 21 -3.13 -3.92 4.45
CA VAL A 21 -4.43 -4.14 5.13
C VAL A 21 -5.36 -4.98 4.25
N ILE A 22 -5.68 -4.50 3.05
CA ILE A 22 -6.50 -5.23 2.07
C ILE A 22 -5.62 -6.06 1.14
N PHE A 23 -4.53 -5.46 0.66
CA PHE A 23 -3.59 -6.09 -0.26
C PHE A 23 -2.24 -6.34 0.39
N ASP A 24 -1.71 -7.54 0.16
CA ASP A 24 -0.28 -7.78 0.28
C ASP A 24 0.42 -7.34 -1.01
N SER A 25 0.93 -6.12 -0.98
CA SER A 25 1.64 -5.49 -2.11
C SER A 25 3.15 -5.39 -1.89
N LYS A 26 3.67 -6.01 -0.82
CA LYS A 26 5.08 -5.89 -0.42
C LYS A 26 6.04 -6.38 -1.51
N ASP A 27 5.75 -7.51 -2.15
CA ASP A 27 6.59 -8.04 -3.21
C ASP A 27 6.58 -7.17 -4.46
N ASN A 28 5.42 -6.63 -4.85
CA ASN A 28 5.32 -5.66 -5.94
C ASN A 28 6.18 -4.42 -5.65
N MET A 29 6.08 -3.87 -4.43
CA MET A 29 6.87 -2.71 -4.01
C MET A 29 8.37 -3.00 -4.00
N ARG A 30 8.77 -4.18 -3.49
CA ARG A 30 10.17 -4.60 -3.42
C ARG A 30 10.79 -4.71 -4.81
N VAL A 31 10.13 -5.38 -5.72
CA VAL A 31 10.59 -5.52 -7.10
C VAL A 31 10.69 -4.14 -7.78
N SER A 32 9.67 -3.31 -7.62
CA SER A 32 9.61 -1.99 -8.23
C SER A 32 10.71 -1.06 -7.70
N TRP A 33 10.95 -1.07 -6.39
CA TRP A 33 12.02 -0.28 -5.78
C TRP A 33 13.41 -0.76 -6.20
N ASN A 34 13.66 -2.06 -6.19
CA ASN A 34 14.94 -2.63 -6.62
C ASN A 34 15.26 -2.30 -8.08
N LEU A 35 14.25 -2.27 -8.95
CA LEU A 35 14.42 -1.82 -10.34
C LEU A 35 14.75 -0.32 -10.42
N CYS A 36 14.15 0.51 -9.55
CA CYS A 36 14.51 1.93 -9.46
C CYS A 36 15.94 2.12 -8.97
N THR A 37 16.35 1.43 -7.90
CA THR A 37 17.73 1.54 -7.37
C THR A 37 18.74 1.15 -8.41
N LYS A 38 18.51 0.07 -9.15
CA LYS A 38 19.39 -0.38 -10.24
C LYS A 38 19.44 0.63 -11.38
N LYS A 39 18.29 1.18 -11.81
CA LYS A 39 18.25 2.10 -12.95
C LYS A 39 18.85 3.46 -12.66
N PHE A 40 18.64 4.00 -11.46
CA PHE A 40 19.05 5.36 -11.09
C PHE A 40 20.26 5.42 -10.17
N GLY A 41 20.90 4.27 -9.90
CA GLY A 41 22.09 4.21 -9.04
C GLY A 41 21.79 4.65 -7.59
N LEU A 42 20.63 4.28 -7.04
CA LEU A 42 20.28 4.66 -5.67
C LEU A 42 20.91 3.70 -4.67
N SER A 43 21.41 4.25 -3.56
CA SER A 43 22.01 3.48 -2.45
C SER A 43 20.98 2.99 -1.42
N GLN A 44 19.78 3.56 -1.44
CA GLN A 44 18.74 3.25 -0.46
C GLN A 44 18.09 1.89 -0.74
N SER A 45 18.21 0.97 0.21
CA SER A 45 17.63 -0.37 0.10
C SER A 45 16.10 -0.36 0.12
N PHE A 46 15.48 -1.48 -0.25
CA PHE A 46 14.03 -1.64 -0.07
C PHE A 46 13.62 -1.55 1.41
N LYS A 47 14.46 -2.02 2.33
CA LYS A 47 14.22 -1.88 3.77
C LYS A 47 14.11 -0.41 4.19
N ASP A 48 14.94 0.46 3.62
CA ASP A 48 14.88 1.90 3.89
C ASP A 48 13.62 2.53 3.31
N TYR A 49 13.27 2.19 2.07
CA TYR A 49 12.02 2.61 1.44
C TYR A 49 10.78 2.18 2.26
N PHE A 50 10.76 0.94 2.72
CA PHE A 50 9.63 0.34 3.41
C PHE A 50 9.33 0.95 4.77
N LYS A 51 10.33 1.55 5.43
CA LYS A 51 10.13 2.29 6.70
C LYS A 51 9.14 3.44 6.57
N TYR A 52 9.01 4.01 5.38
CA TYR A 52 8.16 5.16 5.10
C TYR A 52 6.88 4.79 4.34
N LEU A 53 6.52 3.51 4.34
CA LEU A 53 5.28 3.05 3.72
C LEU A 53 4.07 3.77 4.31
N GLY A 54 3.12 4.14 3.45
CA GLY A 54 1.94 4.91 3.83
C GLY A 54 2.07 6.40 3.55
N LEU A 55 3.29 6.93 3.42
CA LEU A 55 3.49 8.31 2.99
C LEU A 55 3.32 8.46 1.46
N PRO A 56 2.93 9.65 0.98
CA PRO A 56 3.02 9.97 -0.44
C PRO A 56 4.44 9.77 -0.98
N PHE A 57 4.57 9.30 -2.22
CA PHE A 57 5.86 8.91 -2.80
C PHE A 57 6.93 10.00 -2.71
N ASN A 58 6.56 11.28 -2.94
CA ASN A 58 7.50 12.39 -2.81
C ASN A 58 8.02 12.56 -1.38
N LYS A 59 7.18 12.31 -0.38
CA LYS A 59 7.59 12.33 1.04
C LYS A 59 8.52 11.18 1.39
N ILE A 60 8.33 10.02 0.76
CA ILE A 60 9.29 8.91 0.90
C ILE A 60 10.65 9.32 0.34
N LEU A 61 10.70 9.95 -0.84
CA LEU A 61 11.96 10.44 -1.43
C LEU A 61 12.62 11.52 -0.57
N ASP A 62 11.84 12.41 0.08
CA ASP A 62 12.36 13.41 1.03
C ASP A 62 13.06 12.73 2.20
N ASN A 63 12.39 11.77 2.85
CA ASN A 63 12.93 11.03 3.99
C ASN A 63 14.17 10.20 3.60
N LEU A 64 14.21 9.67 2.38
CA LEU A 64 15.36 8.96 1.83
C LEU A 64 16.48 9.89 1.34
N LYS A 65 16.30 11.22 1.45
CA LYS A 65 17.25 12.26 1.01
C LYS A 65 17.57 12.18 -0.49
N ILE A 66 16.64 11.69 -1.30
CA ILE A 66 16.78 11.60 -2.75
C ILE A 66 16.31 12.93 -3.36
N LYS A 67 17.27 13.71 -3.89
CA LYS A 67 17.01 15.05 -4.43
C LYS A 67 16.96 15.09 -5.97
N LYS A 68 17.72 14.21 -6.64
CA LYS A 68 17.84 14.21 -8.10
C LYS A 68 16.85 13.23 -8.77
N ASN A 69 16.45 13.54 -9.99
CA ASN A 69 15.64 12.65 -10.84
C ASN A 69 14.29 12.19 -10.23
N ARG A 70 13.74 12.93 -9.30
CA ARG A 70 12.57 12.51 -8.50
C ARG A 70 11.37 12.13 -9.37
N ASP A 71 11.01 12.94 -10.36
CA ASP A 71 9.89 12.64 -11.25
C ASP A 71 10.18 11.44 -12.15
N LYS A 72 11.42 11.30 -12.63
CA LYS A 72 11.84 10.12 -13.41
C LYS A 72 11.76 8.84 -12.57
N ILE A 73 12.21 8.89 -11.30
CA ILE A 73 12.11 7.76 -10.36
C ILE A 73 10.66 7.41 -10.11
N LYS A 74 9.81 8.41 -9.80
CA LYS A 74 8.38 8.22 -9.57
C LYS A 74 7.69 7.58 -10.77
N ASN A 75 7.89 8.14 -11.95
CA ASN A 75 7.28 7.64 -13.18
C ASN A 75 7.74 6.22 -13.51
N TYR A 76 9.02 5.94 -13.32
CA TYR A 76 9.55 4.60 -13.55
C TYR A 76 9.03 3.59 -12.54
N TYR A 77 9.00 3.95 -11.24
CA TYR A 77 8.39 3.13 -10.18
C TYR A 77 6.94 2.78 -10.51
N GLN A 78 6.15 3.76 -10.91
CA GLN A 78 4.75 3.55 -11.28
C GLN A 78 4.62 2.61 -12.49
N LYS A 79 5.47 2.79 -13.51
CA LYS A 79 5.48 1.95 -14.71
C LYS A 79 5.79 0.49 -14.37
N VAL A 80 6.84 0.23 -13.59
CA VAL A 80 7.24 -1.14 -13.24
C VAL A 80 6.28 -1.78 -12.24
N SER A 81 5.72 -1.00 -11.31
CA SER A 81 4.70 -1.47 -10.38
C SER A 81 3.43 -1.92 -11.12
N LYS A 82 3.00 -1.20 -12.16
CA LYS A 82 1.90 -1.64 -13.03
C LYS A 82 2.18 -2.95 -13.75
N LYS A 83 3.40 -3.14 -14.24
CA LYS A 83 3.79 -4.38 -14.92
C LYS A 83 3.82 -5.61 -13.99
N ASN A 84 3.96 -5.38 -12.69
CA ASN A 84 4.07 -6.43 -11.67
C ASN A 84 2.82 -6.53 -10.78
N LEU A 85 1.64 -6.15 -11.27
CA LEU A 85 0.38 -6.23 -10.50
C LEU A 85 0.02 -7.66 -10.08
N ASN A 86 0.46 -8.67 -10.84
CA ASN A 86 0.29 -10.08 -10.49
C ASN A 86 0.99 -10.50 -9.19
N LYS A 87 1.90 -9.66 -8.66
CA LYS A 87 2.56 -9.85 -7.36
C LYS A 87 1.77 -9.26 -6.18
N ILE A 88 0.62 -8.65 -6.46
CA ILE A 88 -0.29 -8.13 -5.43
C ILE A 88 -1.38 -9.17 -5.20
N ILE A 89 -1.53 -9.60 -3.97
CA ILE A 89 -2.58 -10.54 -3.54
C ILE A 89 -3.47 -9.91 -2.50
N ILE A 90 -4.76 -10.27 -2.53
CA ILE A 90 -5.70 -9.92 -1.46
C ILE A 90 -5.47 -10.91 -0.33
N TYR A 91 -5.33 -10.41 0.91
CA TYR A 91 -5.27 -11.29 2.08
C TYR A 91 -6.53 -12.17 2.15
N GLU A 92 -6.35 -13.46 2.35
CA GLU A 92 -7.45 -14.44 2.31
C GLU A 92 -8.60 -14.10 3.24
N THR A 93 -8.28 -13.63 4.44
CA THR A 93 -9.26 -13.25 5.46
C THR A 93 -10.08 -12.00 5.12
N VAL A 94 -9.58 -11.15 4.21
CA VAL A 94 -10.20 -9.86 3.87
C VAL A 94 -11.54 -10.05 3.17
N LYS A 95 -11.62 -10.95 2.19
CA LYS A 95 -12.88 -11.23 1.47
C LYS A 95 -13.98 -11.63 2.44
N ASN A 96 -13.66 -12.53 3.38
CA ASN A 96 -14.62 -12.99 4.39
C ASN A 96 -15.03 -11.85 5.34
N THR A 97 -14.09 -11.00 5.72
CA THR A 97 -14.36 -9.85 6.61
C THR A 97 -15.24 -8.82 5.92
N LEU A 98 -14.97 -8.45 4.66
CA LEU A 98 -15.79 -7.51 3.89
C LEU A 98 -17.21 -8.06 3.67
N ASN A 99 -17.36 -9.36 3.40
CA ASN A 99 -18.65 -10.00 3.29
C ASN A 99 -19.43 -9.95 4.61
N LYS A 100 -18.77 -10.12 5.76
CA LYS A 100 -19.39 -9.95 7.09
C LYS A 100 -19.83 -8.52 7.31
N PHE A 101 -19.05 -7.52 6.89
CA PHE A 101 -19.46 -6.11 6.97
C PHE A 101 -20.71 -5.85 6.15
N LYS A 102 -20.77 -6.36 4.92
CA LYS A 102 -21.96 -6.24 4.05
C LYS A 102 -23.18 -6.87 4.70
N LYS A 103 -23.09 -8.11 5.20
CA LYS A 103 -24.20 -8.80 5.87
C LYS A 103 -24.69 -8.05 7.12
N LYS A 104 -23.81 -7.39 7.87
CA LYS A 104 -24.13 -6.60 9.06
C LYS A 104 -24.49 -5.15 8.76
N LYS A 105 -24.56 -4.75 7.49
CA LYS A 105 -24.82 -3.38 7.04
C LYS A 105 -23.83 -2.36 7.61
N ILE A 106 -22.58 -2.78 7.88
CA ILE A 106 -21.50 -1.89 8.29
C ILE A 106 -20.93 -1.23 7.03
N LYS A 107 -20.98 0.09 6.98
CA LYS A 107 -20.40 0.87 5.88
C LYS A 107 -18.89 0.94 6.03
N PHE A 108 -18.16 0.86 4.91
CA PHE A 108 -16.71 1.05 4.91
C PHE A 108 -16.27 1.84 3.67
N SER A 109 -15.12 2.48 3.79
CA SER A 109 -14.44 3.16 2.69
C SER A 109 -12.95 2.84 2.73
N ILE A 110 -12.29 2.98 1.59
CA ILE A 110 -10.85 2.77 1.46
C ILE A 110 -10.16 4.13 1.45
N VAL A 111 -9.14 4.27 2.30
CA VAL A 111 -8.27 5.44 2.36
C VAL A 111 -6.87 5.00 1.95
N THR A 112 -6.31 5.65 0.96
CA THR A 112 -4.98 5.32 0.44
C THR A 112 -4.23 6.56 -0.03
N SER A 113 -2.90 6.55 0.11
CA SER A 113 -2.01 7.55 -0.47
C SER A 113 -1.73 7.33 -1.97
N LYS A 114 -2.23 6.23 -2.54
CA LYS A 114 -2.06 5.93 -3.97
C LYS A 114 -2.97 6.80 -4.84
N ASN A 115 -2.46 7.18 -6.01
CA ASN A 115 -3.24 7.90 -7.01
C ASN A 115 -4.34 6.99 -7.60
N LYS A 116 -5.56 7.53 -7.81
CA LYS A 116 -6.70 6.81 -8.43
C LYS A 116 -6.41 6.22 -9.81
N LYS A 117 -5.46 6.79 -10.55
CA LYS A 117 -5.07 6.33 -11.90
C LYS A 117 -4.11 5.13 -11.92
N ARG A 118 -3.86 4.53 -10.76
CA ARG A 118 -2.99 3.35 -10.63
C ARG A 118 -3.75 2.05 -10.67
#